data_70ad12cce4053ba5b59c1ba33a9af09c
#
_entry.id   70ad12cce4053ba5b59c1ba33a9af09c
#
_cell.length_a   1.000
_cell.length_b   1.000
_cell.length_c   1.000
_cell.angle_alpha   90.00
_cell.angle_beta   90.00
_cell.angle_gamma   90.00
#
_symmetry.space_group_name_H-M   'P 1'
#
loop_
_entity.id
_entity.type
_entity.pdbx_description
1 polymer ?
#
loop_
_entity_poly.entity_id
_entity_poly.type
_entity_poly.pdbx_seq_one_letter_code
_entity_poly.pdbx_strand_id
1 'polypeptide(L)'
;GTYAMSGRALNNRFTFIWPSAKSAVMGGKQIPGVMSIARRGQAARKGEPFDEELDAKIVAMVEAIQEKGSIALEATGAISDDGIVDPRDTRMVLGICLAVVRNKPIEGARSYGVFRL
;
A
#
# COMPACT_ATOMS: atom_id res chain seq x y z
N GLY A 1 6.34 -6.02 -0.13
CA GLY A 1 7.15 -5.15 -1.00
C GLY A 1 7.46 -3.80 -0.36
N THR A 2 6.46 -3.13 0.21
CA THR A 2 6.64 -1.80 0.83
C THR A 2 7.68 -1.83 1.95
N TYR A 3 7.64 -2.82 2.83
CA TYR A 3 8.65 -2.99 3.87
C TYR A 3 10.04 -3.26 3.32
N ALA A 4 10.15 -4.12 2.31
CA ALA A 4 11.43 -4.43 1.67
C ALA A 4 12.06 -3.20 0.99
N MET A 5 11.25 -2.28 0.50
CA MET A 5 11.67 -1.02 -0.13
C MET A 5 11.77 0.14 0.85
N SER A 6 11.85 -0.13 2.16
CA SER A 6 11.94 0.89 3.19
C SER A 6 10.72 1.82 3.26
N GLY A 7 9.53 1.24 3.38
CA GLY A 7 8.29 2.01 3.53
C GLY A 7 8.25 2.83 4.82
N ARG A 8 7.23 3.67 4.93
CA ARG A 8 7.04 4.65 6.02
C ARG A 8 7.18 4.06 7.44
N ALA A 9 6.81 2.80 7.61
CA ALA A 9 6.93 2.09 8.88
C ALA A 9 8.38 1.95 9.39
N LEU A 10 9.38 2.01 8.51
CA LEU A 10 10.79 1.90 8.85
C LEU A 10 11.45 3.24 9.18
N ASN A 11 10.65 4.29 9.38
CA ASN A 11 11.12 5.63 9.75
C ASN A 11 12.15 6.22 8.77
N ASN A 12 11.97 5.94 7.49
CA ASN A 12 12.74 6.56 6.43
C ASN A 12 12.51 8.08 6.40
N ARG A 13 13.50 8.82 5.93
CA ARG A 13 13.43 10.28 5.91
C ARG A 13 12.52 10.83 4.83
N PHE A 14 12.54 10.21 3.67
CA PHE A 14 11.76 10.60 2.51
C PHE A 14 11.18 9.36 1.83
N THR A 15 9.92 9.44 1.47
CA THR A 15 9.21 8.44 0.68
C THR A 15 8.40 9.15 -0.37
N PHE A 16 8.63 8.83 -1.63
CA PHE A 16 7.88 9.42 -2.74
C PHE A 16 7.23 8.33 -3.58
N ILE A 17 6.15 8.69 -4.24
CA ILE A 17 5.45 7.81 -5.16
C ILE A 17 5.37 8.47 -6.55
N TRP A 18 5.44 7.68 -7.61
CA TRP A 18 5.15 8.15 -8.96
C TRP A 18 3.66 8.13 -9.23
N PRO A 19 3.13 9.04 -10.09
CA PRO A 19 1.69 9.13 -10.36
C PRO A 19 1.08 7.83 -10.89
N SER A 20 1.86 7.03 -11.62
CA SER A 20 1.43 5.76 -12.21
C SER A 20 1.56 4.57 -11.25
N ALA A 21 2.15 4.77 -10.07
CA ALA A 21 2.34 3.69 -9.12
C ALA A 21 1.03 3.32 -8.44
N LYS A 22 0.89 2.05 -8.10
CA LYS A 22 -0.20 1.51 -7.30
C LYS A 22 0.39 0.86 -6.04
N SER A 23 -0.18 1.17 -4.90
CA SER A 23 0.21 0.59 -3.62
C SER A 23 -0.99 -0.10 -2.98
N ALA A 24 -0.89 -1.42 -2.78
CA ALA A 24 -1.91 -2.20 -2.12
C ALA A 24 -1.28 -3.40 -1.41
N VAL A 25 -1.95 -3.94 -0.40
CA VAL A 25 -1.52 -5.14 0.31
C VAL A 25 -1.51 -6.35 -0.62
N MET A 26 -2.51 -6.44 -1.49
CA MET A 26 -2.68 -7.49 -2.51
C MET A 26 -3.24 -6.87 -3.78
N GLY A 27 -3.12 -7.57 -4.91
CA GLY A 27 -3.76 -7.14 -6.16
C GLY A 27 -5.28 -7.01 -6.02
N GLY A 28 -5.87 -6.06 -6.73
CA GLY A 28 -7.29 -5.69 -6.58
C GLY A 28 -8.28 -6.85 -6.70
N LYS A 29 -7.95 -7.88 -7.50
CA LYS A 29 -8.77 -9.09 -7.66
C LYS A 29 -8.48 -10.19 -6.63
N GLN A 30 -7.34 -10.13 -5.96
CA GLN A 30 -6.93 -11.19 -5.02
C GLN A 30 -7.68 -11.12 -3.70
N ILE A 31 -7.83 -9.93 -3.12
CA ILE A 31 -8.56 -9.74 -1.85
C ILE A 31 -10.00 -10.22 -1.95
N PRO A 32 -10.82 -9.73 -2.91
CA PRO A 32 -12.20 -10.19 -3.03
C PRO A 32 -12.30 -11.67 -3.35
N GLY A 33 -11.36 -12.23 -4.13
CA GLY A 33 -11.30 -13.67 -4.39
C GLY A 33 -11.09 -14.51 -3.14
N VAL A 34 -10.12 -14.13 -2.29
CA VAL A 34 -9.88 -14.81 -1.00
C VAL A 34 -11.09 -14.69 -0.07
N MET A 35 -11.73 -13.51 -0.02
CA MET A 35 -12.94 -13.31 0.77
C MET A 35 -14.10 -14.18 0.30
N SER A 36 -14.30 -14.35 -1.01
CA SER A 36 -15.30 -15.25 -1.59
C SER A 36 -15.05 -16.70 -1.17
N ILE A 37 -13.81 -17.18 -1.30
CA ILE A 37 -13.43 -18.54 -0.88
C ILE A 37 -13.71 -18.75 0.62
N ALA A 38 -13.36 -17.78 1.45
CA ALA A 38 -13.60 -17.88 2.89
C ALA A 38 -15.10 -17.93 3.23
N ARG A 39 -15.94 -17.10 2.57
CA ARG A 39 -17.40 -17.12 2.75
C ARG A 39 -18.03 -18.44 2.30
N ARG A 40 -17.61 -18.97 1.15
CA ARG A 40 -18.05 -20.31 0.68
C ARG A 40 -17.69 -21.39 1.69
N GLY A 41 -16.45 -21.39 2.19
CA GLY A 41 -16.01 -22.34 3.21
C GLY A 41 -16.80 -22.23 4.51
N GLN A 42 -17.18 -21.02 4.91
CA GLN A 42 -18.01 -20.80 6.10
C GLN A 42 -19.43 -21.29 5.91
N ALA A 43 -20.07 -20.99 4.78
CA ALA A 43 -21.42 -21.50 4.45
C ALA A 43 -21.46 -23.04 4.43
N ALA A 44 -20.45 -23.67 3.79
CA ALA A 44 -20.34 -25.12 3.77
C ALA A 44 -20.20 -25.75 5.17
N ARG A 45 -19.44 -25.11 6.07
CA ARG A 45 -19.29 -25.59 7.47
C ARG A 45 -20.57 -25.48 8.28
N LYS A 46 -21.40 -24.45 7.99
CA LYS A 46 -22.68 -24.22 8.67
C LYS A 46 -23.84 -24.99 8.05
N GLY A 47 -23.64 -25.59 6.88
CA GLY A 47 -24.72 -26.22 6.12
C GLY A 47 -25.73 -25.23 5.55
N GLU A 48 -25.34 -23.95 5.39
CA GLU A 48 -26.18 -22.90 4.86
C GLU A 48 -26.03 -22.81 3.33
N PRO A 49 -27.10 -22.47 2.59
CA PRO A 49 -26.97 -22.22 1.15
C PRO A 49 -26.10 -20.97 0.92
N PHE A 50 -25.20 -21.08 -0.07
CA PHE A 50 -24.34 -19.96 -0.45
C PHE A 50 -25.03 -19.13 -1.55
N ASP A 51 -25.16 -17.82 -1.31
CA ASP A 51 -25.77 -16.89 -2.26
C ASP A 51 -24.67 -16.36 -3.22
N GLU A 52 -24.64 -16.95 -4.41
CA GLU A 52 -23.70 -16.60 -5.48
C GLU A 52 -23.89 -15.16 -5.99
N GLU A 53 -25.13 -14.67 -6.05
CA GLU A 53 -25.42 -13.33 -6.57
C GLU A 53 -24.95 -12.25 -5.60
N LEU A 54 -25.24 -12.45 -4.32
CA LEU A 54 -24.76 -11.54 -3.27
C LEU A 54 -23.22 -11.56 -3.19
N ASP A 55 -22.60 -12.73 -3.30
CA ASP A 55 -21.14 -12.85 -3.30
C ASP A 55 -20.53 -12.10 -4.48
N ALA A 56 -21.06 -12.22 -5.67
CA ALA A 56 -20.59 -11.51 -6.85
C ALA A 56 -20.69 -9.98 -6.69
N LYS A 57 -21.77 -9.47 -6.10
CA LYS A 57 -21.94 -8.06 -5.79
C LYS A 57 -20.91 -7.55 -4.80
N ILE A 58 -20.63 -8.33 -3.74
CA ILE A 58 -19.63 -7.97 -2.74
C ILE A 58 -18.23 -8.00 -3.35
N VAL A 59 -17.90 -9.00 -4.15
CA VAL A 59 -16.62 -9.10 -4.87
C VAL A 59 -16.40 -7.86 -5.74
N ALA A 60 -17.38 -7.49 -6.56
CA ALA A 60 -17.28 -6.32 -7.44
C ALA A 60 -17.12 -5.01 -6.64
N MET A 61 -17.85 -4.87 -5.54
CA MET A 61 -17.75 -3.69 -4.67
C MET A 61 -16.37 -3.58 -4.01
N VAL A 62 -15.85 -4.68 -3.48
CA VAL A 62 -14.50 -4.70 -2.85
C VAL A 62 -13.41 -4.43 -3.88
N GLU A 63 -13.53 -5.00 -5.09
CA GLU A 63 -12.59 -4.74 -6.19
C GLU A 63 -12.56 -3.26 -6.55
N ALA A 64 -13.71 -2.61 -6.68
CA ALA A 64 -13.81 -1.18 -6.97
C ALA A 64 -13.17 -0.30 -5.86
N ILE A 65 -13.41 -0.63 -4.60
CA ILE A 65 -12.80 0.07 -3.46
C ILE A 65 -11.28 -0.08 -3.47
N GLN A 66 -10.78 -1.30 -3.70
CA GLN A 66 -9.34 -1.59 -3.74
C GLN A 66 -8.66 -0.87 -4.91
N GLU A 67 -9.28 -0.86 -6.09
CA GLU A 67 -8.73 -0.17 -7.25
C GLU A 67 -8.60 1.33 -6.98
N LYS A 68 -9.63 1.95 -6.42
CA LYS A 68 -9.61 3.37 -6.04
C LYS A 68 -8.56 3.66 -4.97
N GLY A 69 -8.52 2.86 -3.90
CA GLY A 69 -7.59 3.07 -2.78
C GLY A 69 -6.12 2.80 -3.11
N SER A 70 -5.83 2.11 -4.23
CA SER A 70 -4.47 1.73 -4.61
C SER A 70 -3.70 2.82 -5.37
N ILE A 71 -4.38 3.84 -5.90
CA ILE A 71 -3.75 4.89 -6.71
C ILE A 71 -2.88 5.82 -5.87
N ALA A 72 -1.87 6.40 -6.51
CA ALA A 72 -0.91 7.29 -5.86
C ALA A 72 -1.57 8.44 -5.09
N LEU A 73 -2.60 9.06 -5.66
CA LEU A 73 -3.31 10.19 -5.05
C LEU A 73 -3.96 9.82 -3.71
N GLU A 74 -4.60 8.66 -3.63
CA GLU A 74 -5.22 8.16 -2.40
C GLU A 74 -4.16 7.78 -1.36
N ALA A 75 -3.04 7.17 -1.78
CA ALA A 75 -1.93 6.83 -0.90
C ALA A 75 -1.32 8.08 -0.26
N THR A 76 -1.07 9.12 -1.07
CA THR A 76 -0.56 10.42 -0.59
C THR A 76 -1.59 11.13 0.30
N GLY A 77 -2.87 11.10 -0.06
CA GLY A 77 -3.95 11.64 0.76
C GLY A 77 -4.07 10.97 2.13
N ALA A 78 -3.72 9.68 2.22
CA ALA A 78 -3.64 8.93 3.48
C ALA A 78 -2.30 9.11 4.23
N ILE A 79 -1.45 10.04 3.77
CA ILE A 79 -0.14 10.33 4.38
C ILE A 79 0.78 9.09 4.40
N SER A 80 0.68 8.23 3.40
CA SER A 80 1.53 7.05 3.27
C SER A 80 2.92 7.37 2.71
N ASP A 81 3.07 8.55 2.11
CA ASP A 81 4.31 9.07 1.53
C ASP A 81 4.43 10.58 1.76
N ASP A 82 5.52 11.19 1.29
CA ASP A 82 5.78 12.62 1.41
C ASP A 82 5.33 13.40 0.17
N GLY A 83 4.88 12.72 -0.86
CA GLY A 83 4.31 13.34 -2.05
C GLY A 83 4.50 12.56 -3.33
N ILE A 84 3.81 13.03 -4.36
CA ILE A 84 3.87 12.49 -5.72
C ILE A 84 4.93 13.26 -6.50
N VAL A 85 5.85 12.53 -7.13
CA VAL A 85 6.95 13.10 -7.92
C VAL A 85 6.81 12.68 -9.38
N ASP A 86 6.95 13.63 -10.29
CA ASP A 86 7.06 13.32 -11.73
C ASP A 86 8.31 12.46 -11.95
N PRO A 87 8.21 11.33 -12.67
CA PRO A 87 9.37 10.49 -12.98
C PRO A 87 10.55 11.25 -13.58
N ARG A 88 10.29 12.31 -14.35
CA ARG A 88 11.31 13.18 -14.96
C ARG A 88 12.11 13.97 -13.92
N ASP A 89 11.51 14.30 -12.79
CA ASP A 89 12.12 15.11 -11.73
C ASP A 89 12.78 14.25 -10.64
N THR A 90 12.66 12.92 -10.73
CA THR A 90 13.16 11.98 -9.72
C THR A 90 14.62 12.24 -9.34
N ARG A 91 15.50 12.46 -10.34
CA ARG A 91 16.92 12.71 -10.10
C ARG A 91 17.14 14.01 -9.33
N MET A 92 16.43 15.06 -9.67
CA MET A 92 16.53 16.36 -9.00
C MET A 92 16.05 16.27 -7.55
N VAL A 93 14.89 15.67 -7.33
CA VAL A 93 14.30 15.49 -5.99
C VAL A 93 15.22 14.64 -5.11
N LEU A 94 15.72 13.52 -5.61
CA LEU A 94 16.68 12.68 -4.88
C LEU A 94 17.99 13.43 -4.57
N GLY A 95 18.48 14.26 -5.49
CA GLY A 95 19.65 15.10 -5.27
C GLY A 95 19.45 16.08 -4.11
N ILE A 96 18.29 16.73 -4.04
CA ILE A 96 17.93 17.63 -2.95
C ILE A 96 17.83 16.84 -1.64
N CYS A 97 17.15 15.70 -1.63
CA CYS A 97 17.02 14.86 -0.43
C CYS A 97 18.37 14.41 0.10
N LEU A 98 19.28 13.99 -0.78
CA LEU A 98 20.64 13.60 -0.39
C LEU A 98 21.44 14.79 0.17
N ALA A 99 21.28 15.98 -0.39
CA ALA A 99 21.91 17.18 0.15
C ALA A 99 21.41 17.48 1.56
N VAL A 100 20.10 17.38 1.79
CA VAL A 100 19.48 17.56 3.12
C VAL A 100 20.00 16.52 4.12
N VAL A 101 20.06 15.24 3.72
CA VAL A 101 20.54 14.16 4.59
C VAL A 101 22.00 14.33 4.98
N ARG A 102 22.84 14.88 4.09
CA ARG A 102 24.26 15.13 4.33
C ARG A 102 24.55 16.26 5.31
N ASN A 103 23.57 17.11 5.64
CA ASN A 103 23.75 18.18 6.63
C ASN A 103 23.99 17.67 8.05
N LYS A 104 23.76 16.37 8.29
CA LYS A 104 24.06 15.71 9.56
C LYS A 104 24.90 14.46 9.31
N PRO A 105 25.89 14.16 10.17
CA PRO A 105 26.62 12.89 10.10
C PRO A 105 25.64 11.70 10.13
N ILE A 106 25.86 10.73 9.25
CA ILE A 106 25.07 9.50 9.20
C ILE A 106 25.59 8.58 10.30
N GLU A 107 24.85 8.48 11.37
CA GLU A 107 25.06 7.48 12.41
C GLU A 107 24.25 6.22 12.09
N GLY A 108 24.88 5.06 12.27
CA GLY A 108 24.14 3.78 12.15
C GLY A 108 23.02 3.67 13.19
N ALA A 109 22.01 2.88 12.90
CA ALA A 109 20.95 2.61 13.85
C ALA A 109 21.48 1.87 15.08
N ARG A 110 21.33 2.46 16.27
CA ARG A 110 21.70 1.83 17.54
C ARG A 110 20.62 0.90 18.06
N SER A 111 19.39 1.05 17.60
CA SER A 111 18.22 0.23 17.94
C SER A 111 17.20 0.34 16.84
N TYR A 112 16.31 -0.65 16.74
CA TYR A 112 15.14 -0.57 15.89
C TYR A 112 14.03 0.13 16.67
N GLY A 113 13.40 1.12 16.05
CA GLY A 113 12.23 1.78 16.61
C GLY A 113 10.99 0.87 16.58
N VAL A 114 9.89 1.37 17.12
CA VAL A 114 8.58 0.73 16.99
C VAL A 114 8.07 1.00 15.57
N PHE A 115 7.82 -0.07 14.82
CA PHE A 115 7.28 0.05 13.47
C PHE A 115 5.82 0.46 13.53
N ARG A 116 5.46 1.42 12.68
CA ARG A 116 4.06 1.77 12.45
C ARG A 116 3.46 0.75 11.48
N LEU A 117 2.48 -0.01 11.95
CA LEU A 117 1.68 -0.96 11.16
C LEU A 117 0.47 -0.26 10.55
#